data_193cb73fc0631b8bd8ac140f785c4075
#
_entry.id   193cb73fc0631b8bd8ac140f785c4075
#
_cell.length_a   1.000
_cell.length_b   1.000
_cell.length_c   1.000
_cell.angle_alpha   90.00
_cell.angle_beta   90.00
_cell.angle_gamma   90.00
#
_symmetry.space_group_name_H-M   'P 1'
#
loop_
_entity.id
_entity.type
_entity.pdbx_description
1 polymer ?
#
loop_
_entity_poly.entity_id
_entity_poly.type
_entity_poly.pdbx_seq_one_letter_code
_entity_poly.pdbx_strand_id
1 'polypeptide(L)'
;MIKKRDIFLFILFNILTLGIYGIVIYCFIGKEVNKICEADGKNQMLYIFAWLLGLVTLGIFPLIWIKTCMDRLEDNAYRYPGVNVKHSGTEYVLWALFGSFLAGAGYIVATVYFLQSINAYADVYGLVTPLEYSSNPVERLEIMKQGTITPVHNNNFTGYAPALRYDMSYLPSVGKIVWTNGTYRGAEADLKDGLPLTIGRDPKHCNFVLADSLVKISGVHVTVCYIAATDSFNVTDNSKNGTFLADGTRLPFAQTVSYPRGTEF
;
A
#
# COMPACT_ATOMS: atom_id res chain seq x y z
N MET A 1 8.31 14.63 -5.12
CA MET A 1 8.35 13.70 -3.99
C MET A 1 7.13 13.97 -3.12
N ILE A 2 6.39 12.96 -2.71
CA ILE A 2 5.28 13.07 -1.74
C ILE A 2 5.88 13.08 -0.35
N LYS A 3 5.51 14.06 0.48
CA LYS A 3 6.08 14.17 1.82
C LYS A 3 5.23 13.43 2.85
N LYS A 4 5.84 12.52 3.60
CA LYS A 4 5.21 11.93 4.78
C LYS A 4 5.06 13.00 5.86
N ARG A 5 3.86 13.10 6.44
CA ARG A 5 3.54 14.10 7.45
C ARG A 5 3.33 13.43 8.80
N ASP A 6 4.00 13.97 9.82
CA ASP A 6 3.71 13.59 11.19
C ASP A 6 2.36 14.18 11.60
N ILE A 7 1.42 13.30 11.97
CA ILE A 7 0.04 13.67 12.27
C ILE A 7 -0.03 14.49 13.57
N PHE A 8 0.77 14.12 14.58
CA PHE A 8 0.80 14.82 15.85
C PHE A 8 1.31 16.26 15.67
N LEU A 9 2.44 16.41 14.97
CA LEU A 9 3.01 17.72 14.69
C LEU A 9 2.07 18.58 13.82
N PHE A 10 1.37 17.97 12.87
CA PHE A 10 0.39 18.68 12.07
C PHE A 10 -0.72 19.26 12.95
N ILE A 11 -1.32 18.46 13.84
CA ILE A 11 -2.39 18.90 14.74
C ILE A 11 -1.86 19.99 15.67
N LEU A 12 -0.69 19.80 16.27
CA LEU A 12 -0.06 20.76 17.17
C LEU A 12 0.15 22.12 16.49
N PHE A 13 0.80 22.15 15.32
CA PHE A 13 1.03 23.41 14.59
C PHE A 13 -0.26 24.03 14.07
N ASN A 14 -1.25 23.21 13.73
CA ASN A 14 -2.56 23.73 13.32
C ASN A 14 -3.26 24.47 14.46
N ILE A 15 -3.20 23.95 15.69
CA ILE A 15 -3.72 24.62 16.88
C ILE A 15 -2.93 25.89 17.19
N LEU A 16 -1.58 25.82 17.21
CA LEU A 16 -0.71 26.95 17.52
C LEU A 16 -0.87 28.12 16.54
N THR A 17 -1.20 27.84 15.29
CA THR A 17 -1.34 28.85 14.23
C THR A 17 -2.81 29.22 13.94
N LEU A 18 -3.73 28.79 14.80
CA LEU A 18 -5.18 28.99 14.63
C LEU A 18 -5.69 28.56 13.23
N GLY A 19 -5.15 27.46 12.72
CA GLY A 19 -5.56 26.86 11.45
C GLY A 19 -4.75 27.33 10.21
N ILE A 20 -3.94 28.39 10.29
CA ILE A 20 -3.18 28.90 9.15
C ILE A 20 -2.21 27.84 8.60
N TYR A 21 -1.54 27.10 9.47
CA TYR A 21 -0.65 26.00 9.08
C TYR A 21 -1.39 24.94 8.25
N GLY A 22 -2.61 24.56 8.66
CA GLY A 22 -3.44 23.62 7.93
C GLY A 22 -3.79 24.08 6.53
N ILE A 23 -4.14 25.37 6.35
CA ILE A 23 -4.45 25.93 5.02
C ILE A 23 -3.25 25.79 4.09
N VAL A 24 -2.05 26.13 4.56
CA VAL A 24 -0.81 26.03 3.76
C VAL A 24 -0.52 24.57 3.40
N ILE A 25 -0.57 23.67 4.36
CA ILE A 25 -0.29 22.24 4.12
C ILE A 25 -1.33 21.62 3.18
N TYR A 26 -2.61 21.96 3.29
CA TYR A 26 -3.64 21.45 2.39
C TYR A 26 -3.47 21.98 0.95
N CYS A 27 -2.94 23.17 0.76
CA CYS A 27 -2.53 23.64 -0.57
C CYS A 27 -1.44 22.75 -1.19
N PHE A 28 -0.44 22.33 -0.38
CA PHE A 28 0.58 21.38 -0.84
C PHE A 28 -0.01 20.00 -1.12
N ILE A 29 -0.89 19.51 -0.25
CA ILE A 29 -1.57 18.22 -0.44
C ILE A 29 -2.37 18.23 -1.75
N GLY A 30 -3.10 19.29 -2.06
CA GLY A 30 -3.84 19.38 -3.32
C GLY A 30 -2.95 19.24 -4.57
N LYS A 31 -1.73 19.82 -4.54
CA LYS A 31 -0.73 19.63 -5.61
C LYS A 31 -0.21 18.19 -5.66
N GLU A 32 0.00 17.58 -4.50
CA GLU A 32 0.44 16.17 -4.42
C GLU A 32 -0.65 15.21 -4.92
N VAL A 33 -1.92 15.44 -4.57
CA VAL A 33 -3.07 14.67 -5.08
C VAL A 33 -3.14 14.76 -6.61
N ASN A 34 -3.01 15.97 -7.18
CA ASN A 34 -2.99 16.13 -8.63
C ASN A 34 -1.85 15.36 -9.29
N LYS A 35 -0.69 15.29 -8.65
CA LYS A 35 0.46 14.54 -9.15
C LYS A 35 0.29 13.03 -9.04
N ILE A 36 -0.26 12.54 -7.93
CA ILE A 36 -0.55 11.12 -7.73
C ILE A 36 -1.61 10.63 -8.72
N CYS A 37 -2.66 11.42 -8.89
CA CYS A 37 -3.86 11.07 -9.65
C CYS A 37 -3.83 11.63 -11.08
N GLU A 38 -2.69 12.05 -11.61
CA GLU A 38 -2.55 12.72 -12.92
C GLU A 38 -3.25 11.98 -14.07
N ALA A 39 -3.21 10.65 -14.05
CA ALA A 39 -3.81 9.82 -15.09
C ALA A 39 -5.35 9.78 -15.07
N ASP A 40 -6.01 10.25 -14.01
CA ASP A 40 -7.49 10.33 -13.98
C ASP A 40 -8.03 11.53 -14.77
N GLY A 41 -7.15 12.37 -15.33
CA GLY A 41 -7.49 13.55 -16.12
C GLY A 41 -8.17 14.67 -15.33
N LYS A 42 -8.34 14.53 -14.02
CA LYS A 42 -8.98 15.52 -13.17
C LYS A 42 -7.94 16.42 -12.52
N ASN A 43 -8.33 17.65 -12.20
CA ASN A 43 -7.47 18.59 -11.51
C ASN A 43 -8.15 19.16 -10.27
N GLN A 44 -7.51 19.01 -9.13
CA GLN A 44 -7.97 19.56 -7.87
C GLN A 44 -7.50 21.00 -7.73
N MET A 45 -8.42 21.94 -7.45
CA MET A 45 -8.07 23.32 -7.19
C MET A 45 -7.23 23.46 -5.91
N LEU A 46 -6.46 24.53 -5.80
CA LEU A 46 -5.72 24.82 -4.56
C LEU A 46 -6.69 25.03 -3.40
N TYR A 47 -6.34 24.47 -2.23
CA TYR A 47 -7.18 24.51 -1.05
C TYR A 47 -7.56 25.93 -0.60
N ILE A 48 -6.69 26.93 -0.86
CA ILE A 48 -7.00 28.34 -0.50
C ILE A 48 -8.30 28.82 -1.13
N PHE A 49 -8.61 28.42 -2.38
CA PHE A 49 -9.87 28.79 -3.03
C PHE A 49 -11.05 28.03 -2.40
N ALA A 50 -10.87 26.77 -2.02
CA ALA A 50 -11.89 26.02 -1.31
C ALA A 50 -12.17 26.62 0.08
N TRP A 51 -11.14 27.11 0.76
CA TRP A 51 -11.25 27.78 2.05
C TRP A 51 -11.99 29.11 1.92
N LEU A 52 -11.66 29.94 0.92
CA LEU A 52 -12.37 31.20 0.64
C LEU A 52 -13.85 30.96 0.33
N LEU A 53 -14.17 29.96 -0.50
CA LEU A 53 -15.55 29.55 -0.75
C LEU A 53 -16.22 29.01 0.51
N GLY A 54 -15.46 28.45 1.42
CA GLY A 54 -15.93 28.01 2.73
C GLY A 54 -16.51 29.15 3.58
N LEU A 55 -16.01 30.37 3.46
CA LEU A 55 -16.56 31.53 4.17
C LEU A 55 -17.99 31.86 3.74
N VAL A 56 -18.32 31.62 2.46
CA VAL A 56 -19.67 31.86 1.91
C VAL A 56 -20.57 30.64 2.14
N THR A 57 -20.00 29.43 2.12
CA THR A 57 -20.74 28.17 2.24
C THR A 57 -20.77 27.61 3.66
N LEU A 58 -20.44 28.42 4.67
CA LEU A 58 -20.38 28.01 6.08
C LEU A 58 -19.53 26.74 6.32
N GLY A 59 -18.41 26.64 5.62
CA GLY A 59 -17.47 25.54 5.76
C GLY A 59 -17.79 24.27 4.92
N ILE A 60 -18.89 24.23 4.19
CA ILE A 60 -19.28 23.05 3.39
C ILE A 60 -18.28 22.80 2.26
N PHE A 61 -17.83 23.85 1.57
CA PHE A 61 -16.95 23.68 0.40
C PHE A 61 -15.59 23.04 0.73
N PRO A 62 -14.88 23.43 1.81
CA PRO A 62 -13.67 22.72 2.26
C PRO A 62 -13.89 21.24 2.53
N LEU A 63 -15.04 20.84 3.10
CA LEU A 63 -15.36 19.43 3.34
C LEU A 63 -15.49 18.66 2.02
N ILE A 64 -16.22 19.24 1.05
CA ILE A 64 -16.34 18.65 -0.30
C ILE A 64 -14.97 18.54 -0.96
N TRP A 65 -14.12 19.55 -0.82
CA TRP A 65 -12.78 19.55 -1.39
C TRP A 65 -11.94 18.39 -0.85
N ILE A 66 -11.91 18.19 0.48
CA ILE A 66 -11.15 17.11 1.11
C ILE A 66 -11.75 15.76 0.73
N LYS A 67 -13.08 15.63 0.76
CA LYS A 67 -13.76 14.41 0.28
C LYS A 67 -13.31 14.04 -1.13
N THR A 68 -13.34 14.99 -2.05
CA THR A 68 -12.93 14.75 -3.44
C THR A 68 -11.45 14.32 -3.54
N CYS A 69 -10.56 14.91 -2.72
CA CYS A 69 -9.18 14.47 -2.64
C CYS A 69 -9.07 13.01 -2.19
N MET A 70 -9.79 12.62 -1.14
CA MET A 70 -9.77 11.26 -0.59
C MET A 70 -10.34 10.25 -1.57
N ASP A 71 -11.47 10.55 -2.20
CA ASP A 71 -12.10 9.70 -3.21
C ASP A 71 -11.14 9.47 -4.40
N ARG A 72 -10.44 10.52 -4.85
CA ARG A 72 -9.44 10.40 -5.91
C ARG A 72 -8.24 9.55 -5.49
N LEU A 73 -7.76 9.70 -4.25
CA LEU A 73 -6.68 8.85 -3.71
C LEU A 73 -7.12 7.39 -3.64
N GLU A 74 -8.34 7.11 -3.16
CA GLU A 74 -8.91 5.78 -3.10
C GLU A 74 -9.05 5.17 -4.51
N ASP A 75 -9.62 5.91 -5.46
CA ASP A 75 -9.79 5.50 -6.86
C ASP A 75 -8.48 5.20 -7.59
N ASN A 76 -7.38 5.87 -7.22
CA ASN A 76 -6.06 5.66 -7.83
C ASN A 76 -5.16 4.71 -7.03
N ALA A 77 -5.59 4.20 -5.87
CA ALA A 77 -4.76 3.38 -5.00
C ALA A 77 -4.28 2.09 -5.67
N TYR A 78 -5.14 1.44 -6.48
CA TYR A 78 -4.79 0.22 -7.21
C TYR A 78 -3.62 0.40 -8.20
N ARG A 79 -3.36 1.63 -8.66
CA ARG A 79 -2.27 1.95 -9.60
C ARG A 79 -0.89 1.91 -8.93
N TYR A 80 -0.84 2.01 -7.64
CA TYR A 80 0.40 2.05 -6.87
C TYR A 80 0.49 0.81 -5.98
N PRO A 81 1.07 -0.29 -6.46
CA PRO A 81 1.24 -1.48 -5.66
C PRO A 81 1.88 -1.16 -4.31
N GLY A 82 1.20 -1.50 -3.22
CA GLY A 82 1.61 -1.19 -1.85
C GLY A 82 0.91 -0.02 -1.17
N VAL A 83 0.10 0.73 -1.91
CA VAL A 83 -0.73 1.76 -1.31
C VAL A 83 -2.02 1.15 -0.77
N ASN A 84 -2.31 1.36 0.52
CA ASN A 84 -3.56 0.99 1.14
C ASN A 84 -4.22 2.24 1.74
N VAL A 85 -5.26 2.74 1.07
CA VAL A 85 -6.10 3.83 1.55
C VAL A 85 -7.22 3.23 2.39
N LYS A 86 -7.14 3.38 3.71
CA LYS A 86 -8.05 2.72 4.68
C LYS A 86 -9.38 3.44 4.87
N HIS A 87 -9.44 4.73 4.56
CA HIS A 87 -10.58 5.59 4.87
C HIS A 87 -11.09 6.29 3.63
N SER A 88 -12.40 6.24 3.41
CA SER A 88 -13.07 6.90 2.30
C SER A 88 -13.32 8.40 2.56
N GLY A 89 -13.52 9.17 1.50
CA GLY A 89 -13.95 10.56 1.63
C GLY A 89 -15.31 10.72 2.31
N THR A 90 -16.17 9.71 2.22
CA THR A 90 -17.46 9.68 2.92
C THR A 90 -17.29 9.55 4.43
N GLU A 91 -16.38 8.67 4.89
CA GLU A 91 -16.05 8.56 6.33
C GLU A 91 -15.50 9.88 6.88
N TYR A 92 -14.66 10.57 6.13
CA TYR A 92 -14.17 11.89 6.49
C TYR A 92 -15.32 12.86 6.76
N VAL A 93 -16.29 12.96 5.83
CA VAL A 93 -17.42 13.88 5.96
C VAL A 93 -18.30 13.51 7.15
N LEU A 94 -18.56 12.21 7.37
CA LEU A 94 -19.34 11.75 8.52
C LEU A 94 -18.68 12.15 9.84
N TRP A 95 -17.37 11.93 10.00
CA TRP A 95 -16.65 12.33 11.19
C TRP A 95 -16.58 13.85 11.35
N ALA A 96 -16.35 14.60 10.27
CA ALA A 96 -16.27 16.05 10.30
C ALA A 96 -17.60 16.71 10.69
N LEU A 97 -18.74 16.16 10.25
CA LEU A 97 -20.07 16.70 10.56
C LEU A 97 -20.61 16.16 11.88
N PHE A 98 -20.79 14.83 11.96
CA PHE A 98 -21.46 14.23 13.13
C PHE A 98 -20.54 14.08 14.33
N GLY A 99 -19.26 13.77 14.12
CA GLY A 99 -18.30 13.69 15.21
C GLY A 99 -17.96 15.04 15.86
N SER A 100 -18.27 16.16 15.19
CA SER A 100 -18.08 17.50 15.74
C SER A 100 -19.00 17.79 16.93
N PHE A 101 -20.13 17.08 17.06
CA PHE A 101 -20.98 17.12 18.26
C PHE A 101 -20.27 16.58 19.51
N LEU A 102 -19.18 15.83 19.35
CA LEU A 102 -18.30 15.34 20.41
C LEU A 102 -17.22 16.37 20.74
N ALA A 103 -17.60 17.60 21.08
CA ALA A 103 -16.69 18.69 21.44
C ALA A 103 -15.57 18.94 20.40
N GLY A 104 -15.86 18.76 19.10
CA GLY A 104 -14.90 18.97 18.02
C GLY A 104 -13.93 17.79 17.76
N ALA A 105 -13.98 16.73 18.56
CA ALA A 105 -13.10 15.56 18.40
C ALA A 105 -13.25 14.89 17.02
N GLY A 106 -14.45 14.93 16.44
CA GLY A 106 -14.70 14.36 15.12
C GLY A 106 -13.90 15.01 14.00
N TYR A 107 -13.66 16.31 14.06
CA TYR A 107 -12.80 16.98 13.09
C TYR A 107 -11.34 16.54 13.19
N ILE A 108 -10.87 16.25 14.40
CA ILE A 108 -9.52 15.70 14.62
C ILE A 108 -9.42 14.31 13.97
N VAL A 109 -10.40 13.42 14.22
CA VAL A 109 -10.44 12.08 13.62
C VAL A 109 -10.48 12.17 12.09
N ALA A 110 -11.34 13.00 11.54
CA ALA A 110 -11.44 13.25 10.10
C ALA A 110 -10.09 13.73 9.52
N THR A 111 -9.42 14.65 10.19
CA THR A 111 -8.07 15.13 9.79
C THR A 111 -7.04 14.02 9.82
N VAL A 112 -7.06 13.15 10.83
CA VAL A 112 -6.17 11.97 10.90
C VAL A 112 -6.40 11.06 9.69
N TYR A 113 -7.65 10.76 9.33
CA TYR A 113 -7.98 9.93 8.17
C TYR A 113 -7.46 10.51 6.86
N PHE A 114 -7.63 11.82 6.66
CA PHE A 114 -7.11 12.48 5.47
C PHE A 114 -5.58 12.41 5.38
N LEU A 115 -4.88 12.70 6.48
CA LEU A 115 -3.41 12.62 6.50
C LEU A 115 -2.89 11.19 6.34
N GLN A 116 -3.59 10.18 6.88
CA GLN A 116 -3.26 8.78 6.67
C GLN A 116 -3.40 8.39 5.20
N SER A 117 -4.45 8.84 4.52
CA SER A 117 -4.70 8.56 3.10
C SER A 117 -3.58 9.11 2.20
N ILE A 118 -3.11 10.35 2.43
CA ILE A 118 -1.98 10.89 1.65
C ILE A 118 -0.65 10.28 2.06
N ASN A 119 -0.43 9.97 3.34
CA ASN A 119 0.79 9.34 3.82
C ASN A 119 0.96 7.92 3.30
N ALA A 120 -0.12 7.20 2.96
CA ALA A 120 -0.07 5.89 2.34
C ALA A 120 0.72 5.91 1.00
N TYR A 121 0.71 7.04 0.30
CA TYR A 121 1.47 7.21 -0.93
C TYR A 121 2.93 7.62 -0.71
N ALA A 122 3.26 8.24 0.43
CA ALA A 122 4.59 8.81 0.65
C ALA A 122 5.71 7.77 0.62
N ASP A 123 5.42 6.54 1.05
CA ASP A 123 6.39 5.44 1.13
C ASP A 123 6.54 4.70 -0.22
N VAL A 124 5.64 4.90 -1.17
CA VAL A 124 5.54 4.14 -2.43
C VAL A 124 5.76 5.01 -3.66
N TYR A 125 5.28 6.26 -3.64
CA TYR A 125 5.32 7.17 -4.78
C TYR A 125 6.74 7.45 -5.26
N GLY A 126 7.01 7.15 -6.52
CA GLY A 126 8.33 7.30 -7.14
C GLY A 126 9.26 6.09 -6.96
N LEU A 127 8.83 5.08 -6.19
CA LEU A 127 9.53 3.79 -6.04
C LEU A 127 8.93 2.71 -6.96
N VAL A 128 7.66 2.86 -7.31
CA VAL A 128 6.95 1.94 -8.20
C VAL A 128 6.48 2.67 -9.45
N THR A 129 6.41 1.96 -10.57
CA THR A 129 5.77 2.45 -11.78
C THR A 129 4.27 2.32 -11.61
N PRO A 130 3.50 3.42 -11.70
CA PRO A 130 2.05 3.35 -11.58
C PRO A 130 1.45 2.51 -12.69
N LEU A 131 0.46 1.69 -12.35
CA LEU A 131 -0.34 0.95 -13.33
C LEU A 131 -1.21 1.90 -14.16
N GLU A 132 -1.70 1.42 -15.30
CA GLU A 132 -2.60 2.16 -16.15
C GLU A 132 -3.88 2.56 -15.40
N TYR A 133 -4.45 3.72 -15.75
CA TYR A 133 -5.69 4.18 -15.16
C TYR A 133 -6.91 3.67 -15.94
N SER A 134 -7.88 3.12 -15.23
CA SER A 134 -9.21 2.88 -15.76
C SER A 134 -10.29 3.37 -14.80
N SER A 135 -11.34 3.98 -15.36
CA SER A 135 -12.56 4.31 -14.62
C SER A 135 -13.48 3.11 -14.41
N ASN A 136 -13.26 2.02 -15.19
CA ASN A 136 -14.07 0.80 -15.14
C ASN A 136 -13.55 -0.16 -14.07
N PRO A 137 -14.35 -0.54 -13.05
CA PRO A 137 -13.93 -1.47 -12.00
C PRO A 137 -13.47 -2.83 -12.50
N VAL A 138 -14.05 -3.35 -13.58
CA VAL A 138 -13.67 -4.65 -14.15
C VAL A 138 -12.28 -4.57 -14.80
N GLU A 139 -12.02 -3.52 -15.57
CA GLU A 139 -10.70 -3.29 -16.18
C GLU A 139 -9.62 -3.04 -15.09
N ARG A 140 -9.96 -2.36 -14.00
CA ARG A 140 -9.03 -2.19 -12.86
C ARG A 140 -8.55 -3.53 -12.31
N LEU A 141 -9.44 -4.53 -12.19
CA LEU A 141 -9.07 -5.87 -11.74
C LEU A 141 -8.12 -6.57 -12.71
N GLU A 142 -8.34 -6.39 -14.02
CA GLU A 142 -7.45 -6.95 -15.03
C GLU A 142 -6.09 -6.26 -15.06
N ILE A 143 -6.07 -4.92 -14.97
CA ILE A 143 -4.83 -4.14 -14.86
C ILE A 143 -4.02 -4.54 -13.63
N MET A 144 -4.67 -4.73 -12.48
CA MET A 144 -4.01 -5.22 -11.27
C MET A 144 -3.40 -6.61 -11.47
N LYS A 145 -4.11 -7.52 -12.14
CA LYS A 145 -3.60 -8.85 -12.47
C LYS A 145 -2.40 -8.79 -13.42
N GLN A 146 -2.47 -7.99 -14.47
CA GLN A 146 -1.40 -7.80 -15.44
C GLN A 146 -0.19 -7.07 -14.85
N GLY A 147 -0.40 -6.04 -14.04
CA GLY A 147 0.67 -5.28 -13.40
C GLY A 147 1.49 -6.08 -12.39
N THR A 148 0.95 -7.20 -11.91
CA THR A 148 1.66 -8.15 -11.05
C THR A 148 2.67 -9.02 -11.84
N ILE A 149 2.56 -9.07 -13.16
CA ILE A 149 3.34 -9.96 -14.04
C ILE A 149 4.61 -9.30 -14.61
N THR A 150 4.76 -7.99 -14.56
CA THR A 150 5.97 -7.32 -15.04
C THR A 150 6.91 -6.93 -13.90
N PRO A 151 7.96 -7.73 -13.60
CA PRO A 151 9.08 -7.20 -12.87
C PRO A 151 9.75 -6.14 -13.77
N VAL A 152 9.72 -4.88 -13.35
CA VAL A 152 10.57 -3.86 -13.97
C VAL A 152 12.01 -4.27 -13.72
N HIS A 153 12.65 -4.82 -14.74
CA HIS A 153 14.05 -5.16 -14.74
C HIS A 153 14.86 -3.87 -14.79
N ASN A 154 15.00 -3.21 -13.66
CA ASN A 154 15.93 -2.09 -13.53
C ASN A 154 17.18 -2.58 -12.82
N ASN A 155 18.23 -2.85 -13.59
CA ASN A 155 19.50 -3.44 -13.19
C ASN A 155 20.32 -2.63 -12.16
N ASN A 156 19.72 -1.60 -11.53
CA ASN A 156 20.43 -0.73 -10.58
C ASN A 156 19.78 -0.66 -9.17
N PHE A 157 18.92 -1.63 -8.81
CA PHE A 157 18.30 -1.61 -7.48
C PHE A 157 18.99 -2.58 -6.53
N THR A 158 19.92 -2.07 -5.71
CA THR A 158 20.51 -2.75 -4.54
C THR A 158 19.69 -2.55 -3.27
N GLY A 159 18.37 -2.29 -3.39
CA GLY A 159 17.46 -2.06 -2.27
C GLY A 159 16.32 -3.08 -2.28
N TYR A 160 16.09 -3.72 -1.14
CA TYR A 160 14.93 -4.58 -0.91
C TYR A 160 13.66 -3.77 -1.12
N ALA A 161 12.79 -4.20 -2.04
CA ALA A 161 11.45 -3.65 -2.13
C ALA A 161 10.73 -3.91 -0.79
N PRO A 162 10.09 -2.91 -0.17
CA PRO A 162 9.31 -3.15 1.04
C PRO A 162 8.23 -4.18 0.73
N ALA A 163 8.16 -5.23 1.56
CA ALA A 163 7.13 -6.24 1.44
C ALA A 163 5.77 -5.59 1.65
N LEU A 164 4.96 -5.64 0.61
CA LEU A 164 3.66 -5.00 0.58
C LEU A 164 2.70 -5.82 1.45
N ARG A 165 2.34 -5.29 2.62
CA ARG A 165 1.27 -5.86 3.43
C ARG A 165 -0.07 -5.46 2.81
N TYR A 166 -0.58 -6.29 1.91
CA TYR A 166 -1.96 -6.18 1.45
C TYR A 166 -2.88 -6.85 2.48
N ASP A 167 -3.95 -6.18 2.85
CA ASP A 167 -5.11 -6.89 3.37
C ASP A 167 -5.82 -7.52 2.17
N MET A 168 -5.52 -8.78 1.92
CA MET A 168 -6.02 -9.54 0.77
C MET A 168 -7.04 -10.58 1.18
N SER A 169 -7.63 -10.42 2.36
CA SER A 169 -8.64 -11.33 2.90
C SER A 169 -9.86 -11.50 1.98
N TYR A 170 -10.13 -10.49 1.15
CA TYR A 170 -11.24 -10.51 0.17
C TYR A 170 -10.94 -11.29 -1.12
N LEU A 171 -9.67 -11.62 -1.40
CA LEU A 171 -9.33 -12.42 -2.58
C LEU A 171 -9.41 -13.91 -2.27
N PRO A 172 -9.92 -14.73 -3.20
CA PRO A 172 -9.95 -16.16 -3.01
C PRO A 172 -8.55 -16.73 -2.86
N SER A 173 -8.36 -17.67 -1.94
CA SER A 173 -7.15 -18.47 -1.87
C SER A 173 -7.10 -19.42 -3.04
N VAL A 174 -5.99 -19.42 -3.79
CA VAL A 174 -5.81 -20.27 -4.98
C VAL A 174 -4.72 -21.33 -4.78
N GLY A 175 -3.94 -21.19 -3.71
CA GLY A 175 -2.89 -22.11 -3.31
C GLY A 175 -2.47 -21.86 -1.88
N LYS A 176 -1.61 -22.73 -1.35
CA LYS A 176 -1.03 -22.52 -0.02
C LYS A 176 0.38 -23.09 0.07
N ILE A 177 1.17 -22.49 0.95
CA ILE A 177 2.42 -23.07 1.44
C ILE A 177 2.12 -23.77 2.74
N VAL A 178 2.66 -24.99 2.90
CA VAL A 178 2.50 -25.78 4.12
C VAL A 178 3.90 -26.10 4.65
N TRP A 179 4.13 -25.84 5.93
CA TRP A 179 5.37 -26.22 6.60
C TRP A 179 5.30 -27.69 7.01
N THR A 180 6.13 -28.52 6.36
CA THR A 180 6.14 -29.96 6.57
C THR A 180 7.01 -30.40 7.75
N ASN A 181 7.94 -29.55 8.20
CA ASN A 181 8.88 -29.87 9.28
C ASN A 181 9.24 -28.65 10.14
N GLY A 182 10.10 -28.85 11.14
CA GLY A 182 10.63 -27.77 11.99
C GLY A 182 9.60 -27.18 12.97
N THR A 183 9.92 -26.01 13.50
CA THR A 183 9.12 -25.28 14.53
C THR A 183 7.71 -24.91 14.03
N TYR A 184 7.55 -24.72 12.73
CA TYR A 184 6.30 -24.31 12.10
C TYR A 184 5.54 -25.44 11.44
N ARG A 185 5.88 -26.72 11.74
CA ARG A 185 5.20 -27.87 11.17
C ARG A 185 3.68 -27.77 11.31
N GLY A 186 2.97 -27.90 10.20
CA GLY A 186 1.52 -27.78 10.13
C GLY A 186 0.99 -26.35 9.99
N ALA A 187 1.87 -25.34 10.04
CA ALA A 187 1.47 -23.99 9.69
C ALA A 187 1.19 -23.88 8.19
N GLU A 188 0.26 -23.02 7.82
CA GLU A 188 -0.13 -22.78 6.43
C GLU A 188 -0.11 -21.28 6.14
N ALA A 189 0.21 -20.92 4.92
CA ALA A 189 0.06 -19.56 4.40
C ALA A 189 -0.68 -19.60 3.07
N ASP A 190 -1.80 -18.93 3.00
CA ASP A 190 -2.61 -18.83 1.80
C ASP A 190 -1.93 -17.97 0.74
N LEU A 191 -1.98 -18.43 -0.50
CA LEU A 191 -1.51 -17.71 -1.67
C LEU A 191 -2.68 -17.19 -2.50
N LYS A 192 -2.49 -16.02 -3.05
CA LYS A 192 -3.41 -15.36 -3.97
C LYS A 192 -2.76 -15.32 -5.35
N ASP A 193 -3.56 -15.45 -6.41
CA ASP A 193 -3.04 -15.44 -7.77
C ASP A 193 -2.26 -14.16 -8.08
N GLY A 194 -1.04 -14.32 -8.58
CA GLY A 194 -0.15 -13.22 -8.96
C GLY A 194 0.40 -12.38 -7.81
N LEU A 195 0.10 -12.73 -6.54
CA LEU A 195 0.54 -11.93 -5.41
C LEU A 195 1.71 -12.58 -4.65
N PRO A 196 2.82 -11.82 -4.42
CA PRO A 196 3.96 -12.36 -3.73
C PRO A 196 3.71 -12.51 -2.23
N LEU A 197 4.02 -13.67 -1.68
CA LEU A 197 4.17 -13.93 -0.25
C LEU A 197 5.66 -13.88 0.09
N THR A 198 6.04 -12.96 0.97
CA THR A 198 7.41 -12.80 1.45
C THR A 198 7.56 -13.48 2.81
N ILE A 199 8.54 -14.36 2.95
CA ILE A 199 8.81 -15.13 4.16
C ILE A 199 10.19 -14.76 4.69
N GLY A 200 10.30 -14.50 5.99
CA GLY A 200 11.56 -14.15 6.64
C GLY A 200 11.36 -13.67 8.07
N ARG A 201 12.41 -13.12 8.72
CA ARG A 201 12.38 -12.70 10.11
C ARG A 201 12.01 -11.23 10.30
N ASP A 202 12.09 -10.41 9.24
CA ASP A 202 11.82 -8.97 9.36
C ASP A 202 10.31 -8.68 9.28
N PRO A 203 9.68 -8.26 10.40
CA PRO A 203 8.25 -7.99 10.41
C PRO A 203 7.85 -6.75 9.58
N LYS A 204 8.81 -5.94 9.17
CA LYS A 204 8.56 -4.76 8.31
C LYS A 204 8.48 -5.13 6.84
N HIS A 205 9.15 -6.22 6.43
CA HIS A 205 9.35 -6.60 5.03
C HIS A 205 8.77 -7.97 4.68
N CYS A 206 8.25 -8.73 5.65
CA CYS A 206 7.69 -10.05 5.41
C CYS A 206 6.18 -10.11 5.69
N ASN A 207 5.46 -10.84 4.82
CA ASN A 207 4.05 -11.16 5.03
C ASN A 207 3.91 -12.34 6.02
N PHE A 208 4.82 -13.32 5.94
CA PHE A 208 4.93 -14.41 6.90
C PHE A 208 6.21 -14.25 7.71
N VAL A 209 6.05 -13.90 8.99
CA VAL A 209 7.18 -13.57 9.87
C VAL A 209 7.57 -14.80 10.69
N LEU A 210 8.82 -15.21 10.54
CA LEU A 210 9.43 -16.31 11.29
C LEU A 210 10.12 -15.76 12.55
N ALA A 211 10.29 -16.61 13.57
CA ALA A 211 10.89 -16.21 14.82
C ALA A 211 12.34 -15.73 14.67
N ASP A 212 12.72 -14.70 15.43
CA ASP A 212 14.08 -14.13 15.43
C ASP A 212 15.16 -15.14 15.84
N SER A 213 14.78 -16.16 16.63
CA SER A 213 15.67 -17.26 17.03
C SER A 213 16.20 -18.10 15.87
N LEU A 214 15.54 -18.05 14.70
CA LEU A 214 15.95 -18.76 13.50
C LEU A 214 17.08 -18.01 12.76
N VAL A 215 18.24 -17.89 13.39
CA VAL A 215 19.38 -17.06 12.94
C VAL A 215 19.89 -17.37 11.53
N LYS A 216 19.61 -18.56 11.00
CA LYS A 216 19.95 -18.95 9.63
C LYS A 216 18.99 -18.38 8.58
N ILE A 217 17.81 -17.98 8.98
CA ILE A 217 16.82 -17.33 8.11
C ILE A 217 17.16 -15.84 7.99
N SER A 218 17.17 -15.31 6.77
CA SER A 218 17.38 -13.87 6.52
C SER A 218 16.16 -13.04 6.90
N GLY A 219 16.33 -11.72 7.05
CA GLY A 219 15.25 -10.77 7.28
C GLY A 219 14.13 -10.94 6.23
N VAL A 220 14.48 -10.85 4.94
CA VAL A 220 13.69 -11.35 3.82
C VAL A 220 14.43 -12.58 3.30
N HIS A 221 13.81 -13.77 3.37
CA HIS A 221 14.48 -15.02 3.01
C HIS A 221 14.08 -15.52 1.63
N VAL A 222 12.79 -15.69 1.40
CA VAL A 222 12.23 -16.16 0.14
C VAL A 222 10.93 -15.45 -0.18
N THR A 223 10.69 -15.22 -1.46
CA THR A 223 9.43 -14.71 -1.98
C THR A 223 8.80 -15.76 -2.87
N VAL A 224 7.52 -16.05 -2.64
CA VAL A 224 6.76 -17.03 -3.41
C VAL A 224 5.52 -16.37 -3.99
N CYS A 225 5.27 -16.57 -5.28
CA CYS A 225 4.11 -16.06 -5.99
C CYS A 225 3.47 -17.19 -6.79
N TYR A 226 2.22 -17.50 -6.54
CA TYR A 226 1.47 -18.49 -7.32
C TYR A 226 0.90 -17.83 -8.59
N ILE A 227 1.01 -18.53 -9.72
CA ILE A 227 0.51 -18.11 -11.02
C ILE A 227 -0.53 -19.11 -11.50
N ALA A 228 -1.82 -18.74 -11.40
CA ALA A 228 -2.92 -19.63 -11.74
C ALA A 228 -2.94 -20.01 -13.22
N ALA A 229 -2.53 -19.12 -14.11
CA ALA A 229 -2.49 -19.36 -15.55
C ALA A 229 -1.58 -20.51 -15.97
N THR A 230 -0.52 -20.79 -15.19
CA THR A 230 0.46 -21.85 -15.46
C THR A 230 0.47 -22.94 -14.39
N ASP A 231 -0.39 -22.82 -13.37
CA ASP A 231 -0.43 -23.69 -12.17
C ASP A 231 0.96 -23.93 -11.56
N SER A 232 1.72 -22.83 -11.41
CA SER A 232 3.11 -22.89 -10.96
C SER A 232 3.40 -21.82 -9.91
N PHE A 233 4.52 -22.00 -9.21
CA PHE A 233 5.03 -21.09 -8.20
C PHE A 233 6.31 -20.43 -8.69
N ASN A 234 6.30 -19.12 -8.76
CA ASN A 234 7.49 -18.33 -8.97
C ASN A 234 8.18 -18.10 -7.62
N VAL A 235 9.39 -18.60 -7.46
CA VAL A 235 10.15 -18.55 -6.21
C VAL A 235 11.42 -17.77 -6.41
N THR A 236 11.71 -16.83 -5.51
CA THR A 236 12.92 -16.01 -5.51
C THR A 236 13.64 -16.15 -4.18
N ASP A 237 14.86 -16.67 -4.19
CA ASP A 237 15.74 -16.72 -3.01
C ASP A 237 16.38 -15.36 -2.78
N ASN A 238 16.09 -14.72 -1.64
CA ASN A 238 16.69 -13.45 -1.21
C ASN A 238 17.62 -13.65 -0.01
N SER A 239 17.94 -14.90 0.31
CA SER A 239 18.62 -15.24 1.55
C SER A 239 20.13 -15.21 1.45
N LYS A 240 20.78 -14.98 2.59
CA LYS A 240 22.26 -15.10 2.69
C LYS A 240 22.72 -16.55 2.68
N ASN A 241 21.95 -17.44 3.30
CA ASN A 241 22.35 -18.84 3.49
C ASN A 241 21.83 -19.79 2.42
N GLY A 242 20.91 -19.34 1.57
CA GLY A 242 20.28 -20.10 0.50
C GLY A 242 18.96 -20.73 0.89
N THR A 243 18.10 -20.86 -0.10
CA THR A 243 16.91 -21.70 -0.10
C THR A 243 17.24 -22.94 -0.93
N PHE A 244 16.83 -24.12 -0.49
CA PHE A 244 17.21 -25.39 -1.11
C PHE A 244 15.96 -26.19 -1.44
N LEU A 245 15.98 -26.89 -2.57
CA LEU A 245 15.00 -27.91 -2.90
C LEU A 245 15.18 -29.16 -2.02
N ALA A 246 14.19 -30.06 -1.98
CA ALA A 246 14.25 -31.29 -1.22
C ALA A 246 15.44 -32.21 -1.62
N ASP A 247 15.91 -32.11 -2.85
CA ASP A 247 17.09 -32.83 -3.34
C ASP A 247 18.44 -32.19 -2.95
N GLY A 248 18.41 -31.08 -2.22
CA GLY A 248 19.60 -30.33 -1.81
C GLY A 248 20.09 -29.32 -2.84
N THR A 249 19.44 -29.16 -3.99
CA THR A 249 19.78 -28.17 -4.99
C THR A 249 19.48 -26.78 -4.46
N ARG A 250 20.48 -25.89 -4.48
CA ARG A 250 20.31 -24.50 -4.06
C ARG A 250 19.60 -23.68 -5.14
N LEU A 251 18.62 -22.87 -4.75
CA LEU A 251 18.00 -21.90 -5.63
C LEU A 251 19.02 -20.80 -6.01
N PRO A 252 18.96 -20.29 -7.24
CA PRO A 252 19.83 -19.18 -7.66
C PRO A 252 19.43 -17.90 -6.90
N PHE A 253 20.42 -17.26 -6.29
CA PHE A 253 20.24 -16.04 -5.51
C PHE A 253 19.66 -14.90 -6.37
N ALA A 254 18.63 -14.22 -5.87
CA ALA A 254 17.95 -13.07 -6.48
C ALA A 254 17.41 -13.33 -7.90
N GLN A 255 17.22 -14.59 -8.29
CA GLN A 255 16.58 -14.98 -9.55
C GLN A 255 15.23 -15.64 -9.27
N THR A 256 14.25 -15.31 -10.07
CA THR A 256 12.93 -15.95 -9.98
C THR A 256 12.93 -17.21 -10.85
N VAL A 257 12.60 -18.33 -10.23
CA VAL A 257 12.47 -19.63 -10.92
C VAL A 257 11.06 -20.15 -10.71
N SER A 258 10.48 -20.72 -11.76
CA SER A 258 9.13 -21.29 -11.72
C SER A 258 9.20 -22.79 -11.37
N TYR A 259 8.38 -23.19 -10.41
CA TYR A 259 8.27 -24.56 -9.93
C TYR A 259 6.83 -25.07 -9.98
N PRO A 260 6.61 -26.34 -10.28
CA PRO A 260 5.29 -26.92 -10.30
C PRO A 260 4.70 -27.05 -8.87
N ARG A 261 3.40 -27.23 -8.81
CA ARG A 261 2.69 -27.52 -7.55
C ARG A 261 3.27 -28.77 -6.88
N GLY A 262 3.42 -28.71 -5.55
CA GLY A 262 3.99 -29.80 -4.76
C GLY A 262 5.52 -29.81 -4.65
N THR A 263 6.20 -28.78 -5.18
CA THR A 263 7.65 -28.62 -4.97
C THR A 263 7.93 -28.31 -3.49
N GLU A 264 8.94 -28.98 -2.92
CA GLU A 264 9.41 -28.80 -1.53
C GLU A 264 10.73 -28.00 -1.52
N PHE A 265 10.81 -27.06 -0.54
CA PHE A 265 11.96 -26.18 -0.33
C PHE A 265 12.50 -26.30 1.10
#